data_24036c7ec9958558f60d1d76bb0f3601
#
_entry.id   24036c7ec9958558f60d1d76bb0f3601
#
_cell.length_a   1.000
_cell.length_b   1.000
_cell.length_c   1.000
_cell.angle_alpha   90.00
_cell.angle_beta   90.00
_cell.angle_gamma   90.00
#
_symmetry.space_group_name_H-M   'P 1'
#
loop_
_entity.id
_entity.type
_entity.pdbx_description
1 polymer ?
#
loop_
_entity_poly.entity_id
_entity_poly.type
_entity_poly.pdbx_seq_one_letter_code
_entity_poly.pdbx_strand_id
1 'polypeptide(L)'
;MPFIGNTPDVNFTSFAKQDLTGVTGSPAKRGYTLTHAVANANEIEVFVNNVRQEPTESYTVNGTGLTMTGDVETSDDFYIIYLGKAIQTTVPPDGSVSTAKIASSAVTSAKLDISATNKPSFKAYLSSDQAQTQNSVTQVVYNTEIYDSNSTYDTSNGRFTPAVVGKYFVNASIGFDGADANGRVRVYIYKNGSNYAMASYGLGDTNDDGGIHQVSAIVELDADDYVTAHVQYTGTDNVVGQQVKTWFEAFKLIGA
;
A
#
# COMPACT_ATOMS: atom_id res chain seq x y z
N MET A 1 0.47 2.54 35.80
CA MET A 1 0.09 3.32 34.62
C MET A 1 1.17 3.10 33.57
N PRO A 2 0.85 2.70 32.36
CA PRO A 2 1.86 2.66 31.31
C PRO A 2 2.34 4.09 31.02
N PHE A 3 3.64 4.27 30.92
CA PHE A 3 4.23 5.54 30.50
C PHE A 3 3.72 5.90 29.11
N ILE A 4 3.14 7.09 28.97
CA ILE A 4 2.80 7.66 27.67
C ILE A 4 4.04 8.39 27.18
N GLY A 5 4.85 7.70 26.39
CA GLY A 5 6.10 8.22 25.86
C GLY A 5 7.20 7.15 25.86
N ASN A 6 8.31 7.48 25.23
CA ASN A 6 9.51 6.64 25.27
C ASN A 6 9.98 6.42 26.71
N THR A 7 10.46 5.21 27.00
CA THR A 7 11.14 4.96 28.27
C THR A 7 12.33 5.89 28.43
N PRO A 8 12.57 6.47 29.64
CA PRO A 8 13.66 7.40 29.88
C PRO A 8 15.03 6.88 29.42
N ASP A 9 15.27 5.59 29.51
CA ASP A 9 16.55 4.94 29.14
C ASP A 9 16.91 5.04 27.65
N VAL A 10 15.94 5.30 26.77
CA VAL A 10 16.18 5.35 25.32
C VAL A 10 16.34 6.78 24.81
N ASN A 11 15.95 7.78 25.60
CA ASN A 11 15.81 9.16 25.15
C ASN A 11 16.74 10.17 25.79
N PHE A 12 17.46 9.80 26.84
CA PHE A 12 18.46 10.69 27.47
C PHE A 12 19.86 10.26 27.05
N THR A 13 20.44 11.00 26.10
CA THR A 13 21.90 11.07 26.05
C THR A 13 22.36 11.79 27.31
N SER A 14 23.27 11.19 28.06
CA SER A 14 23.95 11.88 29.19
C SER A 14 24.50 13.22 28.70
N PHE A 15 24.42 14.25 29.53
CA PHE A 15 25.09 15.52 29.26
C PHE A 15 26.60 15.25 28.99
N ALA A 16 27.05 15.55 27.79
CA ALA A 16 28.44 15.36 27.41
C ALA A 16 29.24 16.60 27.81
N LYS A 17 30.39 16.39 28.45
CA LYS A 17 31.42 17.43 28.70
C LYS A 17 32.40 17.39 27.53
N GLN A 18 32.83 18.56 27.06
CA GLN A 18 33.96 18.71 26.14
C GLN A 18 34.94 19.69 26.74
N ASP A 19 36.18 19.26 26.98
CA ASP A 19 37.28 20.13 27.34
C ASP A 19 37.81 20.83 26.07
N LEU A 20 38.05 22.11 26.18
CA LEU A 20 38.61 22.96 25.15
C LEU A 20 39.93 23.53 25.64
N THR A 21 40.80 23.93 24.71
CA THR A 21 42.08 24.55 25.06
C THR A 21 42.09 25.99 24.59
N GLY A 22 42.27 26.91 25.49
CA GLY A 22 42.47 28.32 25.21
C GLY A 22 43.75 28.55 24.37
N VAL A 23 43.93 29.76 23.87
CA VAL A 23 45.09 30.13 23.04
C VAL A 23 45.73 31.37 23.61
N THR A 24 46.98 31.24 24.07
CA THR A 24 47.77 32.34 24.63
C THR A 24 48.30 33.27 23.53
N GLY A 25 48.20 34.56 23.77
CA GLY A 25 49.07 35.57 23.12
C GLY A 25 48.66 36.01 21.71
N SER A 26 47.40 35.95 21.35
CA SER A 26 46.97 36.58 20.11
C SER A 26 45.56 37.13 20.21
N PRO A 27 45.26 38.30 19.67
CA PRO A 27 43.89 38.80 19.61
C PRO A 27 43.00 37.99 18.65
N ALA A 28 43.44 36.82 18.19
CA ALA A 28 42.92 36.26 16.97
C ALA A 28 42.23 34.92 17.06
N LYS A 29 42.30 34.14 18.13
CA LYS A 29 41.65 32.85 18.10
C LYS A 29 40.58 32.70 19.17
N ARG A 30 39.46 33.33 18.93
CA ARG A 30 38.24 33.21 19.75
C ARG A 30 37.31 32.11 19.26
N GLY A 31 37.66 31.42 18.17
CA GLY A 31 36.85 30.38 17.57
C GLY A 31 37.32 28.99 17.99
N TYR A 32 36.38 28.17 18.42
CA TYR A 32 36.57 26.78 18.87
C TYR A 32 35.62 25.84 18.17
N THR A 33 35.99 24.57 18.07
CA THR A 33 35.15 23.56 17.41
C THR A 33 34.49 22.65 18.45
N LEU A 34 33.17 22.59 18.38
CA LEU A 34 32.36 21.69 19.18
C LEU A 34 32.31 20.28 18.55
N THR A 35 32.31 19.25 19.40
CA THR A 35 32.16 17.86 18.95
C THR A 35 30.74 17.53 18.48
N HIS A 36 29.74 18.27 18.95
CA HIS A 36 28.34 18.14 18.56
C HIS A 36 27.83 19.50 18.08
N ALA A 37 27.09 19.46 16.96
CA ALA A 37 26.43 20.67 16.46
C ALA A 37 25.25 21.05 17.37
N VAL A 38 25.14 22.36 17.66
CA VAL A 38 24.03 22.93 18.41
C VAL A 38 23.34 24.05 17.61
N ALA A 39 22.06 24.27 17.84
CA ALA A 39 21.28 25.24 17.05
C ALA A 39 21.46 26.68 17.56
N ASN A 40 21.73 26.84 18.84
CA ASN A 40 21.95 28.16 19.46
C ASN A 40 22.79 28.07 20.75
N ALA A 41 23.23 29.23 21.26
CA ALA A 41 24.10 29.32 22.43
C ALA A 41 23.45 28.81 23.74
N ASN A 42 22.13 28.74 23.83
CA ASN A 42 21.44 28.25 25.03
C ASN A 42 21.40 26.71 25.14
N GLU A 43 21.94 26.00 24.15
CA GLU A 43 22.00 24.53 24.15
C GLU A 43 23.28 23.97 24.77
N ILE A 44 24.19 24.85 25.16
CA ILE A 44 25.40 24.53 25.88
C ILE A 44 25.60 25.46 27.06
N GLU A 45 26.33 24.99 28.05
CA GLU A 45 26.91 25.84 29.10
C GLU A 45 28.42 25.89 28.91
N VAL A 46 28.97 27.09 28.86
CA VAL A 46 30.42 27.37 28.70
C VAL A 46 30.99 27.83 30.02
N PHE A 47 32.13 27.24 30.42
CA PHE A 47 32.84 27.56 31.66
C PHE A 47 34.28 27.93 31.36
N VAL A 48 34.73 29.00 31.96
CA VAL A 48 36.16 29.41 32.01
C VAL A 48 36.54 29.57 33.47
N ASN A 49 37.53 28.81 33.93
CA ASN A 49 37.94 28.75 35.32
C ASN A 49 36.78 28.51 36.30
N ASN A 50 35.88 27.59 35.93
CA ASN A 50 34.66 27.27 36.67
C ASN A 50 33.61 28.41 36.76
N VAL A 51 33.82 29.51 36.04
CA VAL A 51 32.85 30.60 35.94
C VAL A 51 32.00 30.39 34.68
N ARG A 52 30.68 30.27 34.87
CA ARG A 52 29.74 30.12 33.74
C ARG A 52 29.71 31.41 32.93
N GLN A 53 29.84 31.27 31.63
CA GLN A 53 29.76 32.33 30.66
C GLN A 53 28.32 32.56 30.21
N GLU A 54 27.93 33.81 29.99
CA GLU A 54 26.58 34.14 29.59
C GLU A 54 26.36 33.87 28.10
N PRO A 55 25.33 33.05 27.72
CA PRO A 55 25.02 32.82 26.32
C PRO A 55 24.66 34.11 25.58
N THR A 56 25.11 34.24 24.33
CA THR A 56 24.93 35.38 23.43
C THR A 56 25.73 36.65 23.77
N GLU A 57 26.08 36.86 25.02
CA GLU A 57 26.89 37.99 25.48
C GLU A 57 28.41 37.63 25.51
N SER A 58 28.74 36.54 26.21
CA SER A 58 30.14 36.09 26.38
C SER A 58 30.59 35.15 25.27
N TYR A 59 29.66 34.53 24.57
CA TYR A 59 29.92 33.63 23.43
C TYR A 59 28.73 33.52 22.47
N THR A 60 29.03 33.15 21.23
CA THR A 60 28.05 32.79 20.21
C THR A 60 28.36 31.43 19.62
N VAL A 61 27.32 30.75 19.06
CA VAL A 61 27.45 29.43 18.44
C VAL A 61 26.73 29.40 17.10
N ASN A 62 27.37 28.73 16.12
CA ASN A 62 26.77 28.42 14.85
C ASN A 62 27.17 26.98 14.44
N GLY A 63 26.25 26.04 14.57
CA GLY A 63 26.51 24.62 14.32
C GLY A 63 27.58 24.08 15.27
N THR A 64 28.75 23.70 14.75
CA THR A 64 29.91 23.26 15.53
C THR A 64 30.90 24.39 15.85
N GLY A 65 30.67 25.61 15.42
CA GLY A 65 31.52 26.75 15.66
C GLY A 65 31.11 27.49 16.94
N LEU A 66 31.98 27.52 17.96
CA LEU A 66 31.86 28.33 19.16
C LEU A 66 32.81 29.54 19.05
N THR A 67 32.32 30.73 19.26
CA THR A 67 33.11 31.96 19.26
C THR A 67 32.97 32.67 20.61
N MET A 68 34.08 32.85 21.32
CA MET A 68 34.14 33.61 22.58
C MET A 68 34.27 35.12 22.30
N THR A 69 33.64 35.96 23.10
CA THR A 69 33.77 37.41 23.00
C THR A 69 35.09 37.89 23.64
N GLY A 70 35.50 37.24 24.70
CA GLY A 70 36.77 37.48 25.39
C GLY A 70 37.86 36.46 25.03
N ASP A 71 39.10 36.76 25.42
CA ASP A 71 40.22 35.83 25.25
C ASP A 71 40.17 34.76 26.34
N VAL A 72 40.51 33.51 25.98
CA VAL A 72 40.68 32.38 26.91
C VAL A 72 42.11 31.88 26.76
N GLU A 73 42.87 31.94 27.84
CA GLU A 73 44.30 31.59 27.86
C GLU A 73 44.49 30.06 27.91
N THR A 74 45.67 29.60 27.51
CA THR A 74 46.01 28.16 27.58
C THR A 74 46.08 27.61 28.99
N SER A 75 46.23 28.50 30.01
CA SER A 75 46.22 28.15 31.43
C SER A 75 44.84 28.09 32.05
N ASP A 76 43.80 28.53 31.32
CA ASP A 76 42.44 28.54 31.82
C ASP A 76 41.82 27.14 31.75
N ASP A 77 41.04 26.78 32.76
CA ASP A 77 40.19 25.59 32.74
C ASP A 77 38.95 25.92 31.90
N PHE A 78 38.99 25.49 30.62
CA PHE A 78 37.97 25.82 29.62
C PHE A 78 37.22 24.58 29.14
N TYR A 79 35.94 24.53 29.44
CA TYR A 79 35.09 23.41 29.03
C TYR A 79 33.64 23.83 28.77
N ILE A 80 32.93 22.96 28.10
CA ILE A 80 31.51 23.10 27.85
C ILE A 80 30.76 21.86 28.33
N ILE A 81 29.50 22.07 28.67
CA ILE A 81 28.51 21.01 28.93
C ILE A 81 27.39 21.17 27.91
N TYR A 82 27.14 20.12 27.17
CA TYR A 82 26.00 20.08 26.25
C TYR A 82 24.73 19.84 27.05
N LEU A 83 23.75 20.72 26.91
CA LEU A 83 22.44 20.53 27.48
C LEU A 83 21.67 19.54 26.58
N GLY A 84 21.42 18.34 27.10
CA GLY A 84 20.75 17.27 26.33
C GLY A 84 19.37 17.69 25.91
N LYS A 85 19.06 17.48 24.65
CA LYS A 85 17.69 17.54 24.12
C LYS A 85 17.06 16.15 24.19
N ALA A 86 15.76 16.11 24.49
CA ALA A 86 14.98 14.92 24.19
C ALA A 86 15.03 14.68 22.67
N ILE A 87 15.69 13.61 22.25
CA ILE A 87 15.69 13.22 20.83
C ILE A 87 14.27 12.77 20.51
N GLN A 88 13.56 13.54 19.72
CA GLN A 88 12.34 13.05 19.09
C GLN A 88 12.76 11.91 18.17
N THR A 89 12.43 10.68 18.54
CA THR A 89 12.58 9.56 17.63
C THR A 89 11.66 9.80 16.44
N THR A 90 12.22 9.79 15.24
CA THR A 90 11.44 9.91 13.99
C THR A 90 10.52 8.70 13.76
N VAL A 91 10.75 7.61 14.51
CA VAL A 91 9.92 6.41 14.49
C VAL A 91 9.05 6.41 15.76
N PRO A 92 7.73 6.52 15.64
CA PRO A 92 6.85 6.40 16.79
C PRO A 92 6.99 5.01 17.43
N PRO A 93 6.94 4.90 18.77
CA PRO A 93 6.92 3.60 19.43
C PRO A 93 5.76 2.73 18.96
N ASP A 94 5.93 1.41 19.03
CA ASP A 94 4.89 0.45 18.66
C ASP A 94 3.58 0.72 19.41
N GLY A 95 2.46 0.74 18.68
CA GLY A 95 1.13 1.01 19.23
C GLY A 95 0.86 2.48 19.64
N SER A 96 1.82 3.40 19.48
CA SER A 96 1.64 4.82 19.84
C SER A 96 0.81 5.61 18.83
N VAL A 97 0.68 5.12 17.60
CA VAL A 97 -0.13 5.74 16.55
C VAL A 97 -1.53 5.15 16.59
N SER A 98 -2.44 5.83 17.26
CA SER A 98 -3.87 5.47 17.29
C SER A 98 -4.62 6.10 16.11
N THR A 99 -5.85 5.64 15.84
CA THR A 99 -6.72 6.20 14.79
C THR A 99 -6.93 7.70 14.95
N ALA A 100 -7.00 8.21 16.19
CA ALA A 100 -7.14 9.65 16.47
C ALA A 100 -5.91 10.47 16.06
N LYS A 101 -4.73 9.84 15.90
CA LYS A 101 -3.49 10.50 15.47
C LYS A 101 -3.29 10.48 13.96
N ILE A 102 -4.13 9.73 13.24
CA ILE A 102 -4.14 9.70 11.78
C ILE A 102 -5.25 10.64 11.32
N ALA A 103 -4.88 11.76 10.70
CA ALA A 103 -5.87 12.68 10.15
C ALA A 103 -6.75 11.96 9.10
N SER A 104 -8.00 12.38 8.98
CA SER A 104 -8.90 11.87 7.94
C SER A 104 -8.25 11.99 6.56
N SER A 105 -8.28 10.93 5.77
CA SER A 105 -7.66 10.84 4.44
C SER A 105 -6.11 10.94 4.41
N ALA A 106 -5.43 10.87 5.55
CA ALA A 106 -3.96 10.90 5.59
C ALA A 106 -3.32 9.64 4.98
N VAL A 107 -4.01 8.49 5.02
CA VAL A 107 -3.61 7.25 4.35
C VAL A 107 -4.33 7.18 3.00
N THR A 108 -3.63 7.56 1.95
CA THR A 108 -4.12 7.48 0.56
C THR A 108 -3.78 6.13 -0.05
N SER A 109 -4.43 5.79 -1.18
CA SER A 109 -4.12 4.55 -1.92
C SER A 109 -2.65 4.45 -2.34
N ALA A 110 -1.98 5.59 -2.57
CA ALA A 110 -0.54 5.62 -2.88
C ALA A 110 0.37 5.25 -1.69
N LYS A 111 -0.16 5.29 -0.47
CA LYS A 111 0.56 4.92 0.76
C LYS A 111 0.21 3.51 1.25
N LEU A 112 -0.76 2.88 0.62
CA LEU A 112 -1.12 1.48 0.86
C LEU A 112 -0.31 0.59 -0.07
N ASP A 113 0.15 -0.56 0.43
CA ASP A 113 0.65 -1.61 -0.43
C ASP A 113 -0.46 -2.04 -1.40
N ILE A 114 -0.11 -2.35 -2.65
CA ILE A 114 -1.06 -2.85 -3.66
C ILE A 114 -1.78 -4.12 -3.19
N SER A 115 -1.16 -4.89 -2.32
CA SER A 115 -1.77 -6.07 -1.67
C SER A 115 -2.94 -5.70 -0.75
N ALA A 116 -3.02 -4.45 -0.27
CA ALA A 116 -4.10 -3.93 0.56
C ALA A 116 -5.27 -3.35 -0.24
N THR A 117 -5.30 -3.53 -1.56
CA THR A 117 -6.36 -3.08 -2.44
C THR A 117 -6.99 -4.26 -3.19
N ASN A 118 -8.26 -4.11 -3.62
CA ASN A 118 -8.94 -5.13 -4.44
C ASN A 118 -8.46 -5.12 -5.91
N LYS A 119 -7.21 -4.73 -6.16
CA LYS A 119 -6.60 -4.71 -7.48
C LYS A 119 -5.61 -5.85 -7.66
N PRO A 120 -5.48 -6.40 -8.87
CA PRO A 120 -6.25 -6.06 -10.07
C PRO A 120 -7.72 -6.47 -9.99
N SER A 121 -8.55 -5.76 -10.74
CA SER A 121 -9.97 -6.03 -10.88
C SER A 121 -10.47 -5.60 -12.25
N PHE A 122 -11.41 -6.35 -12.81
CA PHE A 122 -12.05 -6.03 -14.09
C PHE A 122 -13.52 -6.40 -14.08
N LYS A 123 -14.26 -5.81 -15.02
CA LYS A 123 -15.57 -6.24 -15.46
C LYS A 123 -15.72 -6.01 -16.96
N ALA A 124 -16.11 -7.03 -17.66
CA ALA A 124 -16.37 -7.00 -19.10
C ALA A 124 -17.72 -7.65 -19.42
N TYR A 125 -18.28 -7.33 -20.56
CA TYR A 125 -19.54 -7.89 -21.02
C TYR A 125 -19.46 -8.28 -22.50
N LEU A 126 -20.41 -9.11 -22.92
CA LEU A 126 -20.60 -9.47 -24.33
C LEU A 126 -21.52 -8.43 -24.98
N SER A 127 -21.01 -7.70 -25.99
CA SER A 127 -21.75 -6.60 -26.64
C SER A 127 -22.64 -7.04 -27.80
N SER A 128 -22.43 -8.26 -28.32
CA SER A 128 -23.21 -8.87 -29.41
C SER A 128 -23.32 -10.37 -29.19
N ASP A 129 -24.37 -10.97 -29.72
CA ASP A 129 -24.61 -12.40 -29.54
C ASP A 129 -23.43 -13.25 -30.03
N GLN A 130 -23.11 -14.27 -29.25
CA GLN A 130 -22.05 -15.22 -29.57
C GLN A 130 -22.67 -16.61 -29.80
N ALA A 131 -22.35 -17.18 -30.96
CA ALA A 131 -22.74 -18.55 -31.26
C ALA A 131 -22.06 -19.54 -30.30
N GLN A 132 -22.82 -20.52 -29.84
CA GLN A 132 -22.32 -21.67 -29.09
C GLN A 132 -22.61 -22.96 -29.84
N THR A 133 -21.87 -24.02 -29.58
CA THR A 133 -22.12 -25.32 -30.19
C THR A 133 -22.92 -26.17 -29.23
N GLN A 134 -24.09 -26.65 -29.69
CA GLN A 134 -24.99 -27.49 -28.89
C GLN A 134 -24.24 -28.65 -28.23
N ASN A 135 -24.49 -28.86 -26.94
CA ASN A 135 -23.89 -29.91 -26.13
C ASN A 135 -22.34 -29.85 -25.97
N SER A 136 -21.69 -28.81 -26.50
CA SER A 136 -20.26 -28.63 -26.41
C SER A 136 -19.89 -27.48 -25.45
N VAL A 137 -18.76 -27.61 -24.80
CA VAL A 137 -18.26 -26.51 -23.98
C VAL A 137 -17.64 -25.45 -24.89
N THR A 138 -18.21 -24.26 -24.86
CA THR A 138 -17.78 -23.12 -25.66
C THR A 138 -17.27 -21.99 -24.73
N GLN A 139 -16.11 -21.41 -25.04
CA GLN A 139 -15.63 -20.24 -24.32
C GLN A 139 -16.49 -19.03 -24.69
N VAL A 140 -16.87 -18.23 -23.68
CA VAL A 140 -17.53 -16.94 -23.91
C VAL A 140 -16.45 -15.83 -23.86
N VAL A 141 -16.34 -15.06 -24.94
CA VAL A 141 -15.39 -13.99 -25.08
C VAL A 141 -16.07 -12.64 -24.84
N TYR A 142 -15.98 -12.12 -23.64
CA TYR A 142 -16.59 -10.84 -23.27
C TYR A 142 -15.75 -9.71 -23.87
N ASN A 143 -16.19 -9.18 -24.98
CA ASN A 143 -15.42 -8.34 -25.89
C ASN A 143 -15.45 -6.85 -25.57
N THR A 144 -16.12 -6.43 -24.49
CA THR A 144 -16.23 -5.01 -24.14
C THR A 144 -16.02 -4.83 -22.64
N GLU A 145 -15.01 -4.06 -22.28
CA GLU A 145 -14.72 -3.72 -20.88
C GLU A 145 -15.66 -2.64 -20.35
N ILE A 146 -16.07 -2.77 -19.11
CA ILE A 146 -16.67 -1.70 -18.32
C ILE A 146 -15.56 -0.98 -17.54
N TYR A 147 -14.67 -1.76 -16.95
CA TYR A 147 -13.43 -1.29 -16.34
C TYR A 147 -12.40 -2.42 -16.26
N ASP A 148 -11.12 -2.06 -16.31
CA ASP A 148 -9.98 -2.90 -15.98
C ASP A 148 -8.93 -2.04 -15.27
N SER A 149 -8.66 -2.33 -14.00
CA SER A 149 -7.81 -1.47 -13.17
C SER A 149 -6.32 -1.56 -13.47
N ASN A 150 -5.87 -2.62 -14.12
CA ASN A 150 -4.46 -2.92 -14.33
C ASN A 150 -4.14 -3.47 -15.72
N SER A 151 -5.07 -3.37 -16.67
CA SER A 151 -4.97 -3.96 -18.02
C SER A 151 -4.67 -5.47 -17.97
N THR A 152 -5.47 -6.18 -17.17
CA THR A 152 -5.28 -7.60 -16.87
C THR A 152 -6.29 -8.51 -17.59
N TYR A 153 -7.31 -7.94 -18.19
CA TYR A 153 -8.28 -8.64 -19.01
C TYR A 153 -8.01 -8.39 -20.50
N ASP A 154 -8.01 -9.45 -21.30
CA ASP A 154 -7.82 -9.38 -22.75
C ASP A 154 -9.14 -9.69 -23.44
N THR A 155 -9.78 -8.67 -24.01
CA THR A 155 -11.05 -8.76 -24.72
C THR A 155 -10.98 -9.57 -26.00
N SER A 156 -9.80 -9.80 -26.56
CA SER A 156 -9.62 -10.57 -27.80
C SER A 156 -9.69 -12.08 -27.58
N ASN A 157 -9.33 -12.55 -26.39
CA ASN A 157 -9.31 -13.98 -26.05
C ASN A 157 -10.09 -14.32 -24.78
N GLY A 158 -10.70 -13.34 -24.12
CA GLY A 158 -11.54 -13.52 -22.93
C GLY A 158 -10.81 -13.98 -21.68
N ARG A 159 -9.52 -13.66 -21.55
CA ARG A 159 -8.68 -14.07 -20.43
C ARG A 159 -8.49 -12.95 -19.42
N PHE A 160 -8.61 -13.28 -18.16
CA PHE A 160 -8.12 -12.46 -17.06
C PHE A 160 -6.84 -13.08 -16.53
N THR A 161 -5.72 -12.35 -16.66
CA THR A 161 -4.39 -12.70 -16.16
C THR A 161 -3.93 -11.63 -15.17
N PRO A 162 -4.04 -11.87 -13.86
CA PRO A 162 -3.90 -10.79 -12.86
C PRO A 162 -2.49 -10.23 -12.69
N ALA A 163 -1.44 -10.97 -13.10
CA ALA A 163 -0.03 -10.64 -12.89
C ALA A 163 0.38 -10.40 -11.41
N VAL A 164 -0.53 -10.63 -10.47
CA VAL A 164 -0.32 -10.50 -9.02
C VAL A 164 -0.83 -11.75 -8.33
N VAL A 165 0.03 -12.41 -7.59
CA VAL A 165 -0.32 -13.61 -6.80
C VAL A 165 -1.38 -13.28 -5.76
N GLY A 166 -2.35 -14.17 -5.59
CA GLY A 166 -3.38 -14.03 -4.56
C GLY A 166 -4.66 -14.79 -4.85
N LYS A 167 -5.63 -14.62 -3.97
CA LYS A 167 -6.98 -15.16 -4.14
C LYS A 167 -7.89 -14.13 -4.78
N TYR A 168 -8.68 -14.59 -5.72
CA TYR A 168 -9.58 -13.76 -6.52
C TYR A 168 -11.00 -14.26 -6.41
N PHE A 169 -11.93 -13.35 -6.17
CA PHE A 169 -13.33 -13.65 -6.44
C PHE A 169 -13.56 -13.51 -7.95
N VAL A 170 -14.08 -14.56 -8.56
CA VAL A 170 -14.35 -14.63 -9.99
C VAL A 170 -15.82 -14.96 -10.17
N ASN A 171 -16.52 -14.22 -11.03
CA ASN A 171 -17.93 -14.42 -11.30
C ASN A 171 -18.22 -14.25 -12.79
N ALA A 172 -18.93 -15.21 -13.37
CA ALA A 172 -19.39 -15.20 -14.75
C ALA A 172 -20.91 -15.32 -14.82
N SER A 173 -21.52 -14.46 -15.61
CA SER A 173 -22.95 -14.45 -15.93
C SER A 173 -23.15 -14.67 -17.42
N ILE A 174 -24.06 -15.52 -17.75
CA ILE A 174 -24.41 -15.87 -19.14
C ILE A 174 -25.93 -15.89 -19.31
N GLY A 175 -26.40 -15.10 -20.26
CA GLY A 175 -27.82 -15.01 -20.65
C GLY A 175 -28.10 -15.71 -21.95
N PHE A 176 -29.34 -16.21 -22.08
CA PHE A 176 -29.93 -16.69 -23.31
C PHE A 176 -31.28 -15.98 -23.54
N ASP A 177 -31.69 -15.80 -24.80
CA ASP A 177 -32.99 -15.18 -25.13
C ASP A 177 -34.09 -16.20 -25.43
N GLY A 178 -33.77 -17.47 -25.42
CA GLY A 178 -34.71 -18.57 -25.58
C GLY A 178 -34.40 -19.70 -24.63
N ALA A 179 -35.36 -20.54 -24.36
CA ALA A 179 -35.13 -21.77 -23.61
C ALA A 179 -35.71 -22.94 -24.37
N ASP A 180 -34.85 -23.90 -24.71
CA ASP A 180 -35.36 -25.21 -25.11
C ASP A 180 -35.97 -25.91 -23.90
N ALA A 181 -37.25 -26.29 -23.98
CA ALA A 181 -37.91 -27.05 -22.94
C ALA A 181 -37.07 -28.26 -22.50
N ASN A 182 -36.89 -28.41 -21.18
CA ASN A 182 -36.06 -29.45 -20.59
C ASN A 182 -34.56 -29.37 -20.96
N GLY A 183 -34.11 -28.22 -21.42
CA GLY A 183 -32.68 -27.94 -21.64
C GLY A 183 -31.86 -27.89 -20.37
N ARG A 184 -30.55 -27.85 -20.54
CA ARG A 184 -29.61 -27.65 -19.44
C ARG A 184 -28.53 -26.66 -19.84
N VAL A 185 -28.31 -25.68 -18.97
CA VAL A 185 -27.18 -24.77 -19.07
C VAL A 185 -26.14 -25.11 -17.97
N ARG A 186 -24.88 -25.17 -18.34
CA ARG A 186 -23.77 -25.23 -17.43
C ARG A 186 -22.84 -24.07 -17.70
N VAL A 187 -22.53 -23.30 -16.65
CA VAL A 187 -21.60 -22.19 -16.69
C VAL A 187 -20.35 -22.62 -15.96
N TYR A 188 -19.20 -22.33 -16.53
CA TYR A 188 -17.91 -22.76 -15.99
C TYR A 188 -16.96 -21.58 -15.83
N ILE A 189 -16.13 -21.66 -14.79
CA ILE A 189 -14.87 -20.92 -14.67
C ILE A 189 -13.75 -21.93 -14.94
N TYR A 190 -12.88 -21.62 -15.89
CA TYR A 190 -11.69 -22.40 -16.19
C TYR A 190 -10.46 -21.68 -15.67
N LYS A 191 -9.54 -22.42 -15.06
CA LYS A 191 -8.19 -21.97 -14.72
C LYS A 191 -7.20 -22.68 -15.62
N ASN A 192 -6.38 -21.93 -16.36
CA ASN A 192 -5.34 -22.47 -17.25
C ASN A 192 -5.87 -23.54 -18.22
N GLY A 193 -7.05 -23.29 -18.79
CA GLY A 193 -7.68 -24.20 -19.73
C GLY A 193 -8.35 -25.43 -19.11
N SER A 194 -8.36 -25.58 -17.79
CA SER A 194 -9.00 -26.68 -17.09
C SER A 194 -10.22 -26.21 -16.30
N ASN A 195 -11.26 -27.03 -16.23
CA ASN A 195 -12.46 -26.74 -15.44
C ASN A 195 -12.09 -26.61 -13.96
N TYR A 196 -12.39 -25.44 -13.37
CA TYR A 196 -12.15 -25.13 -11.97
C TYR A 196 -13.45 -25.11 -11.15
N ALA A 197 -14.49 -24.46 -11.68
CA ALA A 197 -15.80 -24.37 -11.03
C ALA A 197 -16.92 -24.46 -12.08
N MET A 198 -18.07 -24.99 -11.66
CA MET A 198 -19.22 -25.17 -12.54
C MET A 198 -20.52 -25.02 -11.77
N ALA A 199 -21.47 -24.31 -12.35
CA ALA A 199 -22.89 -24.34 -11.97
C ALA A 199 -23.73 -24.97 -13.08
N SER A 200 -24.73 -25.76 -12.69
CA SER A 200 -25.62 -26.45 -13.66
C SER A 200 -27.07 -26.09 -13.37
N TYR A 201 -27.74 -25.65 -14.38
CA TYR A 201 -29.14 -25.22 -14.33
C TYR A 201 -29.98 -26.09 -15.26
N GLY A 202 -31.07 -26.65 -14.75
CA GLY A 202 -32.13 -27.24 -15.58
C GLY A 202 -33.08 -26.14 -16.03
N LEU A 203 -33.42 -26.10 -17.30
CA LEU A 203 -34.43 -25.19 -17.82
C LEU A 203 -35.81 -25.86 -17.68
N GLY A 204 -36.79 -25.08 -17.19
CA GLY A 204 -38.16 -25.54 -17.03
C GLY A 204 -38.90 -25.69 -18.37
N ASP A 205 -40.23 -25.82 -18.29
CA ASP A 205 -41.08 -26.00 -19.45
C ASP A 205 -41.31 -24.67 -20.20
N THR A 206 -41.21 -24.69 -21.48
CA THR A 206 -41.65 -23.89 -22.65
C THR A 206 -41.95 -22.38 -22.57
N ASN A 207 -41.85 -21.68 -21.45
CA ASN A 207 -42.12 -20.24 -21.34
C ASN A 207 -41.02 -19.44 -20.62
N ASP A 208 -39.84 -20.00 -20.49
CA ASP A 208 -38.74 -19.29 -19.82
C ASP A 208 -37.99 -18.46 -20.87
N ASP A 209 -37.78 -17.17 -20.58
CA ASP A 209 -37.01 -16.21 -21.40
C ASP A 209 -35.53 -16.54 -21.46
N GLY A 210 -35.13 -17.82 -21.44
CA GLY A 210 -33.75 -18.29 -21.49
C GLY A 210 -32.93 -18.03 -20.24
N GLY A 211 -33.32 -17.07 -19.42
CA GLY A 211 -32.78 -16.80 -18.11
C GLY A 211 -31.32 -16.30 -18.10
N ILE A 212 -30.85 -15.97 -16.88
CA ILE A 212 -29.48 -15.60 -16.58
C ILE A 212 -28.89 -16.66 -15.66
N HIS A 213 -27.74 -17.20 -16.05
CA HIS A 213 -27.07 -18.29 -15.34
C HIS A 213 -25.69 -17.85 -14.89
N GLN A 214 -25.35 -18.10 -13.62
CA GLN A 214 -24.12 -17.58 -13.03
C GLN A 214 -23.32 -18.67 -12.35
N VAL A 215 -22.01 -18.50 -12.33
CA VAL A 215 -21.09 -19.26 -11.50
C VAL A 215 -20.09 -18.33 -10.84
N SER A 216 -19.82 -18.53 -9.58
CA SER A 216 -18.77 -17.81 -8.86
C SER A 216 -17.86 -18.77 -8.12
N ALA A 217 -16.61 -18.37 -7.98
CA ALA A 217 -15.61 -19.11 -7.21
C ALA A 217 -14.56 -18.17 -6.65
N ILE A 218 -13.93 -18.61 -5.56
CA ILE A 218 -12.65 -18.04 -5.12
C ILE A 218 -11.56 -18.88 -5.75
N VAL A 219 -10.68 -18.24 -6.53
CA VAL A 219 -9.61 -18.88 -7.28
C VAL A 219 -8.27 -18.34 -6.78
N GLU A 220 -7.37 -19.24 -6.43
CA GLU A 220 -5.97 -18.86 -6.16
C GLU A 220 -5.21 -18.81 -7.48
N LEU A 221 -4.61 -17.65 -7.79
CA LEU A 221 -3.92 -17.38 -9.05
C LEU A 221 -2.49 -16.92 -8.76
N ASP A 222 -1.54 -17.53 -9.48
CA ASP A 222 -0.18 -17.02 -9.61
C ASP A 222 -0.12 -15.95 -10.71
N ALA A 223 1.03 -15.29 -10.87
CA ALA A 223 1.19 -14.17 -11.80
C ALA A 223 0.89 -14.55 -13.27
N ASP A 224 1.21 -15.77 -13.65
CA ASP A 224 1.04 -16.29 -15.02
C ASP A 224 -0.26 -17.08 -15.22
N ASP A 225 -1.02 -17.29 -14.15
CA ASP A 225 -2.30 -17.98 -14.21
C ASP A 225 -3.36 -17.10 -14.86
N TYR A 226 -4.27 -17.74 -15.58
CA TYR A 226 -5.42 -17.04 -16.15
C TYR A 226 -6.73 -17.78 -15.90
N VAL A 227 -7.82 -17.03 -15.91
CA VAL A 227 -9.19 -17.57 -15.88
C VAL A 227 -10.00 -17.13 -17.09
N THR A 228 -10.89 -18.01 -17.52
CA THR A 228 -11.84 -17.80 -18.62
C THR A 228 -13.21 -18.32 -18.22
N ALA A 229 -14.26 -17.80 -18.82
CA ALA A 229 -15.62 -18.30 -18.63
C ALA A 229 -16.08 -19.11 -19.85
N HIS A 230 -16.79 -20.20 -19.59
CA HIS A 230 -17.27 -21.11 -20.60
C HIS A 230 -18.73 -21.48 -20.33
N VAL A 231 -19.42 -21.89 -21.38
CA VAL A 231 -20.79 -22.38 -21.31
C VAL A 231 -20.95 -23.71 -22.05
N GLN A 232 -21.83 -24.55 -21.56
CA GLN A 232 -22.36 -25.69 -22.29
C GLN A 232 -23.88 -25.59 -22.21
N TYR A 233 -24.53 -25.56 -23.38
CA TYR A 233 -25.96 -25.50 -23.48
C TYR A 233 -26.45 -26.66 -24.34
N THR A 234 -27.53 -27.30 -23.91
CA THR A 234 -28.14 -28.42 -24.65
C THR A 234 -29.04 -27.96 -25.81
N GLY A 235 -29.42 -26.68 -25.84
CA GLY A 235 -30.17 -26.06 -26.91
C GLY A 235 -29.28 -25.44 -27.99
N THR A 236 -29.93 -24.75 -28.91
CA THR A 236 -29.29 -24.17 -30.10
C THR A 236 -29.16 -22.64 -30.05
N ASP A 237 -29.72 -21.98 -29.01
CA ASP A 237 -29.69 -20.53 -28.90
C ASP A 237 -28.30 -20.00 -28.69
N ASN A 238 -28.07 -18.77 -29.13
CA ASN A 238 -26.82 -18.05 -28.90
C ASN A 238 -26.74 -17.51 -27.47
N VAL A 239 -25.52 -17.31 -27.00
CA VAL A 239 -25.26 -16.50 -25.82
C VAL A 239 -25.58 -15.05 -26.15
N VAL A 240 -26.43 -14.42 -25.35
CA VAL A 240 -26.93 -13.06 -25.60
C VAL A 240 -25.91 -12.00 -25.30
N GLY A 241 -25.70 -11.11 -26.26
CA GLY A 241 -24.81 -9.97 -26.15
C GLY A 241 -25.47 -8.76 -25.48
N GLN A 242 -25.67 -8.83 -24.17
CA GLN A 242 -26.25 -7.74 -23.38
C GLN A 242 -25.49 -7.56 -22.05
N GLN A 243 -25.11 -6.32 -21.76
CA GLN A 243 -24.36 -5.97 -20.55
C GLN A 243 -25.03 -6.42 -19.25
N VAL A 244 -26.36 -6.40 -19.21
CA VAL A 244 -27.13 -6.76 -18.00
C VAL A 244 -27.33 -8.26 -17.83
N LYS A 245 -27.09 -9.06 -18.88
CA LYS A 245 -27.27 -10.50 -18.86
C LYS A 245 -25.97 -11.28 -18.91
N THR A 246 -25.03 -10.86 -19.77
CA THR A 246 -23.80 -11.61 -20.06
C THR A 246 -22.56 -10.78 -19.76
N TRP A 247 -21.95 -11.07 -18.62
CA TRP A 247 -20.78 -10.34 -18.12
C TRP A 247 -19.85 -11.26 -17.33
N PHE A 248 -18.58 -10.83 -17.21
CA PHE A 248 -17.52 -11.51 -16.49
C PHE A 248 -16.76 -10.50 -15.65
N GLU A 249 -16.48 -10.84 -14.40
CA GLU A 249 -15.76 -9.96 -13.49
C GLU A 249 -14.87 -10.75 -12.53
N ALA A 250 -13.80 -10.13 -12.11
CA ALA A 250 -12.99 -10.60 -11.01
C ALA A 250 -12.35 -9.45 -10.24
N PHE A 251 -12.02 -9.70 -8.98
CA PHE A 251 -11.24 -8.80 -8.16
C PHE A 251 -10.44 -9.56 -7.11
N LYS A 252 -9.28 -9.00 -6.75
CA LYS A 252 -8.43 -9.57 -5.72
C LYS A 252 -9.07 -9.43 -4.34
N LEU A 253 -8.99 -10.48 -3.53
CA LEU A 253 -9.39 -10.45 -2.12
C LEU A 253 -8.26 -9.85 -1.28
N ILE A 254 -8.60 -8.92 -0.39
CA ILE A 254 -7.65 -8.32 0.54
C ILE A 254 -7.40 -9.30 1.69
N GLY A 255 -6.12 -9.49 2.04
CA GLY A 255 -5.73 -10.31 3.19
C GLY A 255 -5.90 -11.82 3.00
N ALA A 256 -6.03 -12.28 1.76
CA ALA A 256 -6.19 -13.69 1.44
C ALA A 256 -4.99 -14.26 0.66
#